data_87961eaa6863472b906256aaaa110df6
#
_entry.id   87961eaa6863472b906256aaaa110df6
#
_cell.length_a   1.000
_cell.length_b   1.000
_cell.length_c   1.000
_cell.angle_alpha   90.00
_cell.angle_beta   90.00
_cell.angle_gamma   90.00
#
_symmetry.space_group_name_H-M   'P 1'
#
loop_
_entity.id
_entity.type
_entity.pdbx_description
1 polymer ?
#
loop_
_entity_poly.entity_id
_entity_poly.type
_entity_poly.pdbx_seq_one_letter_code
_entity_poly.pdbx_strand_id
1 'polypeptide(L)'
;ALSIPVIYVSHSIEEVIRLCDYLLVMERGRIIAAGDIQEVLLRADLPLLGGEEAGAIINARAIDRDVGDGLTKIDFDGIEMWVPGIYETGSPLRLRIRANDVSLCREDSGASTVLNVLPATIESIRDDGESCALVQLAVGSGYILARVTRRSRNALSLEPGDRVLAQIKSVAVKNAPAAGR
;
A
#
# COMPACT_ATOMS: atom_id res chain seq x y z
N ALA A 1 -11.72 -1.27 27.42
CA ALA A 1 -11.87 -1.96 26.14
C ALA A 1 -12.31 -3.39 26.41
N LEU A 2 -13.33 -3.89 25.73
CA LEU A 2 -13.79 -5.28 25.83
C LEU A 2 -12.77 -6.14 25.04
N SER A 3 -12.11 -7.09 25.69
CA SER A 3 -11.18 -8.03 25.05
C SER A 3 -11.91 -9.29 24.56
N ILE A 4 -12.98 -9.09 23.81
CA ILE A 4 -13.72 -10.17 23.16
C ILE A 4 -13.39 -10.21 21.67
N PRO A 5 -13.21 -11.40 21.07
CA PRO A 5 -13.05 -11.49 19.63
C PRO A 5 -14.35 -11.08 18.93
N VAL A 6 -14.21 -10.26 17.90
CA VAL A 6 -15.33 -9.76 17.07
C VAL A 6 -15.14 -10.28 15.66
N ILE A 7 -16.18 -10.93 15.10
CA ILE A 7 -16.21 -11.28 13.69
C ILE A 7 -17.04 -10.22 12.97
N TYR A 8 -16.44 -9.57 11.98
CA TYR A 8 -17.06 -8.55 11.16
C TYR A 8 -17.16 -9.04 9.70
N VAL A 9 -18.35 -8.99 9.13
CA VAL A 9 -18.60 -9.40 7.74
C VAL A 9 -18.94 -8.19 6.91
N SER A 10 -18.16 -7.92 5.88
CA SER A 10 -18.38 -6.82 4.96
C SER A 10 -17.89 -7.20 3.55
N HIS A 11 -18.42 -6.50 2.55
CA HIS A 11 -17.92 -6.51 1.18
C HIS A 11 -17.12 -5.22 0.87
N SER A 12 -17.01 -4.30 1.82
CA SER A 12 -16.24 -3.07 1.71
C SER A 12 -14.82 -3.28 2.21
N ILE A 13 -13.87 -3.26 1.32
CA ILE A 13 -12.44 -3.37 1.63
C ILE A 13 -11.99 -2.22 2.56
N GLU A 14 -12.54 -1.03 2.41
CA GLU A 14 -12.20 0.13 3.25
C GLU A 14 -12.62 -0.06 4.70
N GLU A 15 -13.80 -0.64 4.94
CA GLU A 15 -14.27 -0.97 6.29
C GLU A 15 -13.41 -2.06 6.92
N VAL A 16 -13.13 -3.11 6.17
CA VAL A 16 -12.29 -4.24 6.62
C VAL A 16 -10.90 -3.75 7.02
N ILE A 17 -10.26 -2.91 6.21
CA ILE A 17 -8.94 -2.33 6.49
C ILE A 17 -8.94 -1.52 7.81
N ARG A 18 -10.05 -0.84 8.09
CA ARG A 18 -10.17 0.01 9.31
C ARG A 18 -10.44 -0.79 10.58
N LEU A 19 -11.09 -1.94 10.47
CA LEU A 19 -11.66 -2.65 11.62
C LEU A 19 -10.97 -3.96 11.96
N CYS A 20 -10.24 -4.57 11.00
CA CYS A 20 -9.74 -5.92 11.14
C CYS A 20 -8.21 -5.97 11.11
N ASP A 21 -7.63 -6.89 11.87
CA ASP A 21 -6.21 -7.24 11.83
C ASP A 21 -6.02 -8.60 11.13
N TYR A 22 -7.05 -9.46 11.14
CA TYR A 22 -7.04 -10.76 10.49
C TYR A 22 -8.19 -10.87 9.49
N LEU A 23 -7.90 -11.36 8.29
CA LEU A 23 -8.85 -11.42 7.19
C LEU A 23 -9.13 -12.87 6.77
N LEU A 24 -10.42 -13.17 6.60
CA LEU A 24 -10.90 -14.36 5.94
C LEU A 24 -11.59 -13.94 4.64
N VAL A 25 -11.03 -14.33 3.51
CA VAL A 25 -11.63 -14.08 2.19
C VAL A 25 -12.49 -15.28 1.80
N MET A 26 -13.75 -15.02 1.49
CA MET A 26 -14.71 -16.05 1.11
C MET A 26 -15.18 -15.86 -0.33
N GLU A 27 -15.24 -16.97 -1.05
CA GLU A 27 -15.85 -17.04 -2.38
C GLU A 27 -16.75 -18.28 -2.47
N ARG A 28 -18.00 -18.08 -2.91
CA ARG A 28 -18.99 -19.16 -3.10
C ARG A 28 -19.13 -20.09 -1.87
N GLY A 29 -19.09 -19.49 -0.67
CA GLY A 29 -19.25 -20.24 0.60
C GLY A 29 -17.98 -20.97 1.06
N ARG A 30 -16.83 -20.77 0.44
CA ARG A 30 -15.55 -21.37 0.82
C ARG A 30 -14.54 -20.28 1.19
N ILE A 31 -13.72 -20.58 2.18
CA ILE A 31 -12.57 -19.71 2.52
C ILE A 31 -11.49 -19.99 1.48
N ILE A 32 -11.11 -18.95 0.72
CA ILE A 32 -10.05 -19.00 -0.29
C ILE A 32 -8.74 -18.40 0.19
N ALA A 33 -8.79 -17.58 1.25
CA ALA A 33 -7.60 -17.06 1.93
C ALA A 33 -7.91 -16.73 3.38
N ALA A 34 -6.89 -16.84 4.24
CA ALA A 34 -6.94 -16.46 5.64
C ALA A 34 -5.55 -16.02 6.09
N GLY A 35 -5.46 -14.99 6.92
CA GLY A 35 -4.18 -14.50 7.44
C GLY A 35 -4.25 -13.07 7.97
N ASP A 36 -3.08 -12.56 8.34
CA ASP A 36 -2.91 -11.13 8.62
C ASP A 36 -3.38 -10.30 7.42
N ILE A 37 -4.08 -9.21 7.70
CA ILE A 37 -4.69 -8.40 6.65
C ILE A 37 -3.64 -7.83 5.68
N GLN A 38 -2.43 -7.50 6.17
CA GLN A 38 -1.36 -6.98 5.32
C GLN A 38 -0.88 -8.05 4.33
N GLU A 39 -0.68 -9.27 4.81
CA GLU A 39 -0.25 -10.40 3.98
C GLU A 39 -1.32 -10.77 2.95
N VAL A 40 -2.58 -10.85 3.38
CA VAL A 40 -3.69 -11.23 2.51
C VAL A 40 -3.92 -10.18 1.42
N LEU A 41 -3.82 -8.89 1.73
CA LEU A 41 -4.01 -7.81 0.75
C LEU A 41 -2.90 -7.74 -0.32
N LEU A 42 -1.71 -8.26 -0.01
CA LEU A 42 -0.60 -8.37 -0.97
C LEU A 42 -0.73 -9.58 -1.89
N ARG A 43 -1.64 -10.51 -1.58
CA ARG A 43 -1.84 -11.73 -2.39
C ARG A 43 -2.42 -11.39 -3.75
N ALA A 44 -1.59 -11.64 -4.73
CA ALA A 44 -1.87 -11.37 -6.13
C ALA A 44 -2.90 -12.34 -6.75
N ASP A 45 -3.07 -13.52 -6.16
CA ASP A 45 -3.94 -14.60 -6.66
C ASP A 45 -5.41 -14.45 -6.25
N LEU A 46 -5.73 -13.44 -5.43
CA LEU A 46 -7.10 -13.21 -4.96
C LEU A 46 -7.84 -12.22 -5.87
N PRO A 47 -8.86 -12.66 -6.62
CA PRO A 47 -9.59 -11.81 -7.58
C PRO A 47 -10.25 -10.58 -6.95
N LEU A 48 -10.68 -10.71 -5.69
CA LEU A 48 -11.38 -9.66 -4.94
C LEU A 48 -10.45 -8.52 -4.48
N LEU A 49 -9.13 -8.71 -4.54
CA LEU A 49 -8.12 -7.75 -4.11
C LEU A 49 -7.37 -7.12 -5.28
N GLY A 50 -7.83 -7.35 -6.51
CA GLY A 50 -7.29 -6.77 -7.74
C GLY A 50 -8.03 -5.50 -8.17
N GLY A 51 -7.66 -5.00 -9.36
CA GLY A 51 -8.33 -3.86 -9.97
C GLY A 51 -8.10 -2.56 -9.20
N GLU A 52 -9.14 -1.74 -9.12
CA GLU A 52 -9.07 -0.41 -8.49
C GLU A 52 -8.89 -0.46 -6.97
N GLU A 53 -9.27 -1.56 -6.34
CA GLU A 53 -9.15 -1.73 -4.89
C GLU A 53 -7.80 -2.31 -4.45
N ALA A 54 -6.95 -2.74 -5.39
CA ALA A 54 -5.61 -3.21 -5.09
C ALA A 54 -4.82 -2.16 -4.30
N GLY A 55 -4.11 -2.60 -3.27
CA GLY A 55 -3.30 -1.72 -2.44
C GLY A 55 -2.64 -2.44 -1.30
N ALA A 56 -1.74 -1.76 -0.63
CA ALA A 56 -1.02 -2.26 0.53
C ALA A 56 -1.41 -1.47 1.79
N ILE A 57 -1.35 -2.14 2.93
CA ILE A 57 -1.36 -1.49 4.24
C ILE A 57 0.07 -1.50 4.76
N ILE A 58 0.53 -0.36 5.21
CA ILE A 58 1.81 -0.21 5.86
C ILE A 58 1.60 0.25 7.31
N ASN A 59 2.38 -0.28 8.23
CA ASN A 59 2.50 0.22 9.58
C ASN A 59 3.74 1.12 9.64
N ALA A 60 3.56 2.34 10.11
CA ALA A 60 4.60 3.34 10.16
C ALA A 60 4.61 4.04 11.52
N ARG A 61 5.64 4.82 11.77
CA ARG A 61 5.76 5.66 12.95
C ARG A 61 6.05 7.09 12.54
N ALA A 62 5.33 8.05 13.13
CA ALA A 62 5.63 9.47 12.95
C ALA A 62 7.02 9.78 13.53
N ILE A 63 7.89 10.41 12.75
CA ILE A 63 9.26 10.74 13.17
C ILE A 63 9.50 12.25 13.23
N ASP A 64 8.84 13.01 12.38
CA ASP A 64 8.95 14.46 12.33
C ASP A 64 7.66 15.09 11.78
N ARG A 65 7.48 16.40 11.94
CA ARG A 65 6.30 17.11 11.48
C ARG A 65 6.63 18.49 10.95
N ASP A 66 6.06 18.82 9.82
CA ASP A 66 6.03 20.16 9.28
C ASP A 66 4.65 20.78 9.48
N VAL A 67 4.56 21.61 10.54
CA VAL A 67 3.30 22.25 10.89
C VAL A 67 2.91 23.31 9.87
N GLY A 68 3.89 23.94 9.21
CA GLY A 68 3.66 24.99 8.21
C GLY A 68 2.98 24.46 6.97
N ASP A 69 3.42 23.29 6.48
CA ASP A 69 2.87 22.63 5.31
C ASP A 69 1.78 21.59 5.65
N GLY A 70 1.50 21.35 6.93
CA GLY A 70 0.47 20.40 7.36
C GLY A 70 0.83 18.94 7.10
N LEU A 71 2.12 18.61 7.14
CA LEU A 71 2.65 17.28 6.81
C LEU A 71 3.34 16.64 8.02
N THR A 72 3.33 15.32 8.06
CA THR A 72 4.13 14.53 8.99
C THR A 72 5.07 13.62 8.21
N LYS A 73 6.31 13.57 8.64
CA LYS A 73 7.30 12.60 8.16
C LYS A 73 7.15 11.32 8.95
N ILE A 74 7.07 10.21 8.27
CA ILE A 74 6.91 8.89 8.86
C ILE A 74 8.08 8.01 8.47
N ASP A 75 8.38 7.04 9.32
CA ASP A 75 9.25 5.91 9.04
C ASP A 75 8.41 4.65 8.81
N PHE A 76 8.64 3.99 7.72
CA PHE A 76 8.11 2.69 7.35
C PHE A 76 9.29 1.77 7.04
N ASP A 77 9.66 0.94 7.98
CA ASP A 77 10.74 -0.05 7.84
C ASP A 77 12.07 0.54 7.32
N GLY A 78 12.45 1.73 7.83
CA GLY A 78 13.65 2.45 7.44
C GLY A 78 13.50 3.31 6.18
N ILE A 79 12.30 3.39 5.63
CA ILE A 79 11.97 4.27 4.50
C ILE A 79 11.16 5.46 5.00
N GLU A 80 11.63 6.66 4.71
CA GLU A 80 10.96 7.89 5.10
C GLU A 80 9.96 8.35 4.03
N MET A 81 8.79 8.80 4.47
CA MET A 81 7.73 9.34 3.62
C MET A 81 7.06 10.55 4.27
N TRP A 82 6.53 11.46 3.46
CA TRP A 82 5.67 12.55 3.88
C TRP A 82 4.20 12.19 3.68
N VAL A 83 3.38 12.39 4.72
CA VAL A 83 1.93 12.13 4.68
C VAL A 83 1.16 13.36 5.18
N PRO A 84 -0.07 13.59 4.70
CA PRO A 84 -0.91 14.69 5.15
C PRO A 84 -1.36 14.49 6.60
N GLY A 85 -1.54 15.60 7.29
CA GLY A 85 -1.96 15.62 8.69
C GLY A 85 -0.80 15.77 9.65
N ILE A 86 -1.11 16.28 10.83
CA ILE A 86 -0.15 16.49 11.93
C ILE A 86 -0.37 15.40 12.97
N TYR A 87 0.60 14.53 13.11
CA TYR A 87 0.61 13.44 14.08
C TYR A 87 1.72 13.67 15.11
N GLU A 88 1.51 13.21 16.34
CA GLU A 88 2.54 13.31 17.37
C GLU A 88 3.73 12.41 17.04
N THR A 89 4.95 12.94 17.21
CA THR A 89 6.18 12.17 17.01
C THR A 89 6.18 10.92 17.90
N GLY A 90 6.52 9.79 17.33
CA GLY A 90 6.46 8.47 17.98
C GLY A 90 5.12 7.77 17.88
N SER A 91 4.04 8.44 17.42
CA SER A 91 2.75 7.77 17.26
C SER A 91 2.75 6.73 16.16
N PRO A 92 2.13 5.57 16.38
CA PRO A 92 1.97 4.56 15.35
C PRO A 92 0.88 4.99 14.36
N LEU A 93 1.13 4.75 13.09
CA LEU A 93 0.19 5.04 12.01
C LEU A 93 -0.01 3.76 11.18
N ARG A 94 -1.25 3.52 10.79
CA ARG A 94 -1.62 2.49 9.81
C ARG A 94 -2.10 3.20 8.56
N LEU A 95 -1.42 2.99 7.45
CA LEU A 95 -1.65 3.74 6.23
C LEU A 95 -2.02 2.80 5.10
N ARG A 96 -2.94 3.24 4.24
CA ARG A 96 -3.27 2.56 2.99
C ARG A 96 -2.63 3.30 1.83
N ILE A 97 -1.93 2.55 0.98
CA ILE A 97 -1.41 3.00 -0.32
C ILE A 97 -2.14 2.21 -1.40
N ARG A 98 -2.92 2.87 -2.23
CA ARG A 98 -3.61 2.23 -3.35
C ARG A 98 -2.61 1.99 -4.49
N ALA A 99 -2.72 0.86 -5.16
CA ALA A 99 -1.85 0.53 -6.29
C ALA A 99 -1.96 1.53 -7.46
N ASN A 100 -3.14 2.13 -7.65
CA ASN A 100 -3.36 3.17 -8.65
C ASN A 100 -2.63 4.49 -8.34
N ASP A 101 -2.25 4.72 -7.08
CA ASP A 101 -1.58 5.94 -6.63
C ASP A 101 -0.05 5.82 -6.63
N VAL A 102 0.47 4.67 -7.09
CA VAL A 102 1.90 4.39 -7.21
C VAL A 102 2.31 4.37 -8.67
N SER A 103 3.19 5.29 -9.04
CA SER A 103 3.84 5.33 -10.35
C SER A 103 5.25 4.76 -10.26
N LEU A 104 5.75 4.22 -11.38
CA LEU A 104 7.11 3.67 -11.46
C LEU A 104 7.95 4.45 -12.46
N CYS A 105 9.21 4.70 -12.11
CA CYS A 105 10.21 5.22 -13.04
C CYS A 105 11.56 4.55 -12.82
N ARG A 106 12.42 4.58 -13.84
CA ARG A 106 13.78 4.05 -13.77
C ARG A 106 14.73 5.01 -13.06
N GLU A 107 14.52 6.30 -13.28
CA GLU A 107 15.34 7.39 -12.76
C GLU A 107 14.44 8.50 -12.21
N ASP A 108 14.94 9.23 -11.23
CA ASP A 108 14.25 10.40 -10.71
C ASP A 108 14.35 11.52 -11.75
N SER A 109 13.21 12.04 -12.19
CA SER A 109 13.14 13.15 -13.14
C SER A 109 13.45 14.52 -12.51
N GLY A 110 13.77 14.58 -11.22
CA GLY A 110 14.09 15.80 -10.49
C GLY A 110 12.84 16.58 -10.05
N ALA A 111 12.78 17.88 -10.32
CA ALA A 111 11.71 18.74 -9.81
C ALA A 111 10.31 18.22 -10.15
N SER A 112 9.56 17.84 -9.14
CA SER A 112 8.24 17.21 -9.24
C SER A 112 7.40 17.59 -8.01
N THR A 113 6.08 17.49 -8.14
CA THR A 113 5.14 17.60 -7.01
C THR A 113 5.01 16.30 -6.22
N VAL A 114 5.72 15.25 -6.60
CA VAL A 114 5.76 13.97 -5.88
C VAL A 114 6.86 14.05 -4.83
N LEU A 115 6.46 14.06 -3.56
CA LEU A 115 7.39 14.14 -2.44
C LEU A 115 8.00 12.78 -2.08
N ASN A 116 7.25 11.71 -2.25
CA ASN A 116 7.69 10.37 -1.87
C ASN A 116 8.20 9.63 -3.11
N VAL A 117 9.51 9.49 -3.21
CA VAL A 117 10.21 8.73 -4.25
C VAL A 117 11.03 7.66 -3.56
N LEU A 118 10.54 6.42 -3.60
CA LEU A 118 11.06 5.32 -2.80
C LEU A 118 11.86 4.35 -3.67
N PRO A 119 13.09 4.01 -3.29
CA PRO A 119 13.81 2.90 -3.91
C PRO A 119 13.03 1.60 -3.71
N ALA A 120 12.81 0.85 -4.77
CA ALA A 120 12.06 -0.39 -4.75
C ALA A 120 12.67 -1.43 -5.68
N THR A 121 12.43 -2.70 -5.38
CA THR A 121 12.76 -3.83 -6.26
C THR A 121 11.46 -4.51 -6.67
N ILE A 122 11.32 -4.81 -7.95
CA ILE A 122 10.16 -5.55 -8.46
C ILE A 122 10.28 -7.00 -8.01
N GLU A 123 9.34 -7.44 -7.17
CA GLU A 123 9.26 -8.82 -6.70
C GLU A 123 8.50 -9.71 -7.68
N SER A 124 7.36 -9.23 -8.15
CA SER A 124 6.53 -9.95 -9.11
C SER A 124 5.71 -9.00 -9.97
N ILE A 125 5.33 -9.46 -11.16
CA ILE A 125 4.42 -8.77 -12.07
C ILE A 125 3.37 -9.77 -12.54
N ARG A 126 2.10 -9.38 -12.45
CA ARG A 126 0.98 -10.17 -12.98
C ARG A 126 0.03 -9.31 -13.79
N ASP A 127 -0.68 -9.93 -14.70
CA ASP A 127 -1.72 -9.25 -15.44
C ASP A 127 -2.92 -8.93 -14.53
N ASP A 128 -3.50 -7.75 -14.70
CA ASP A 128 -4.66 -7.26 -13.97
C ASP A 128 -5.69 -6.72 -14.98
N GLY A 129 -6.55 -7.62 -15.46
CA GLY A 129 -7.45 -7.36 -16.57
C GLY A 129 -6.71 -7.30 -17.92
N GLU A 130 -7.38 -6.72 -18.92
CA GLU A 130 -6.89 -6.73 -20.29
C GLU A 130 -5.77 -5.70 -20.56
N SER A 131 -5.78 -4.57 -19.86
CA SER A 131 -4.91 -3.42 -20.17
C SER A 131 -3.89 -3.07 -19.10
N CYS A 132 -3.98 -3.68 -17.91
CA CYS A 132 -3.15 -3.36 -16.76
C CYS A 132 -2.30 -4.54 -16.31
N ALA A 133 -1.28 -4.22 -15.52
CA ALA A 133 -0.50 -5.16 -14.74
C ALA A 133 -0.39 -4.64 -13.29
N LEU A 134 -0.40 -5.55 -12.34
CA LEU A 134 -0.12 -5.28 -10.94
C LEU A 134 1.32 -5.71 -10.66
N VAL A 135 2.08 -4.78 -10.13
CA VAL A 135 3.50 -4.94 -9.81
C VAL A 135 3.64 -4.93 -8.30
N GLN A 136 4.18 -5.99 -7.73
CA GLN A 136 4.55 -6.05 -6.32
C GLN A 136 5.99 -5.55 -6.17
N LEU A 137 6.19 -4.65 -5.24
CA LEU A 137 7.44 -3.95 -5.00
C LEU A 137 7.91 -4.20 -3.58
N ALA A 138 9.12 -4.68 -3.42
CA ALA A 138 9.82 -4.70 -2.14
C ALA A 138 10.37 -3.30 -1.85
N VAL A 139 10.01 -2.73 -0.69
CA VAL A 139 10.40 -1.40 -0.22
C VAL A 139 10.81 -1.52 1.25
N GLY A 140 12.07 -1.30 1.57
CA GLY A 140 12.60 -1.63 2.90
C GLY A 140 12.44 -3.12 3.20
N SER A 141 11.81 -3.45 4.33
CA SER A 141 11.45 -4.84 4.68
C SER A 141 9.99 -5.20 4.34
N GLY A 142 9.23 -4.27 3.78
CA GLY A 142 7.82 -4.45 3.45
C GLY A 142 7.54 -4.47 1.95
N TYR A 143 6.27 -4.46 1.61
CA TYR A 143 5.80 -4.50 0.23
C TYR A 143 4.73 -3.44 -0.02
N ILE A 144 4.75 -2.88 -1.24
CA ILE A 144 3.67 -2.08 -1.79
C ILE A 144 3.27 -2.61 -3.16
N LEU A 145 2.14 -2.14 -3.68
CA LEU A 145 1.66 -2.51 -5.01
C LEU A 145 1.61 -1.28 -5.90
N ALA A 146 1.95 -1.46 -7.19
CA ALA A 146 1.73 -0.48 -8.23
C ALA A 146 0.88 -1.08 -9.35
N ARG A 147 -0.16 -0.38 -9.78
CA ARG A 147 -0.97 -0.76 -10.93
C ARG A 147 -0.59 0.10 -12.11
N VAL A 148 -0.03 -0.52 -13.12
CA VAL A 148 0.47 0.16 -14.33
C VAL A 148 -0.21 -0.38 -15.57
N THR A 149 -0.23 0.41 -16.67
CA THR A 149 -0.71 -0.12 -17.93
C THR A 149 0.32 -1.11 -18.51
N ARG A 150 -0.15 -2.11 -19.26
CA ARG A 150 0.75 -3.01 -20.01
C ARG A 150 1.67 -2.24 -20.96
N ARG A 151 1.17 -1.14 -21.54
CA ARG A 151 1.98 -0.26 -22.39
C ARG A 151 3.13 0.36 -21.62
N SER A 152 2.88 0.89 -20.40
CA SER A 152 3.93 1.47 -19.55
C SER A 152 4.93 0.41 -19.10
N ARG A 153 4.44 -0.78 -18.68
CA ARG A 153 5.30 -1.92 -18.36
C ARG A 153 6.27 -2.25 -19.50
N ASN A 154 5.74 -2.35 -20.72
CA ASN A 154 6.54 -2.69 -21.90
C ASN A 154 7.51 -1.57 -22.28
N ALA A 155 7.06 -0.31 -22.22
CA ALA A 155 7.91 0.85 -22.54
C ALA A 155 9.09 0.99 -21.58
N LEU A 156 8.91 0.64 -20.31
CA LEU A 156 9.96 0.64 -19.31
C LEU A 156 10.68 -0.71 -19.21
N SER A 157 10.28 -1.72 -19.97
CA SER A 157 10.84 -3.10 -19.92
C SER A 157 10.93 -3.60 -18.48
N LEU A 158 9.82 -3.52 -17.72
CA LEU A 158 9.81 -3.90 -16.30
C LEU A 158 9.77 -5.42 -16.16
N GLU A 159 10.72 -5.95 -15.37
CA GLU A 159 10.84 -7.39 -15.08
C GLU A 159 11.07 -7.62 -13.57
N PRO A 160 10.69 -8.79 -13.03
CA PRO A 160 11.05 -9.17 -11.68
C PRO A 160 12.57 -9.08 -11.45
N GLY A 161 12.98 -8.53 -10.31
CA GLY A 161 14.37 -8.26 -9.95
C GLY A 161 14.88 -6.87 -10.34
N ASP A 162 14.13 -6.11 -11.15
CA ASP A 162 14.51 -4.75 -11.51
C ASP A 162 14.46 -3.79 -10.33
N ARG A 163 15.44 -2.90 -10.26
CA ARG A 163 15.42 -1.72 -9.38
C ARG A 163 14.68 -0.58 -10.06
N VAL A 164 13.73 -0.01 -9.37
CA VAL A 164 12.89 1.10 -9.82
C VAL A 164 12.70 2.10 -8.69
N LEU A 165 12.16 3.26 -9.03
CA LEU A 165 11.67 4.23 -8.06
C LEU A 165 10.15 4.22 -8.06
N ALA A 166 9.56 3.99 -6.89
CA ALA A 166 8.13 4.10 -6.66
C ALA A 166 7.79 5.52 -6.24
N GLN A 167 6.98 6.20 -7.04
CA GLN A 167 6.55 7.57 -6.81
C GLN A 167 5.13 7.59 -6.26
N ILE A 168 4.95 8.19 -5.07
CA ILE A 168 3.67 8.25 -4.37
C ILE A 168 3.39 9.69 -3.97
N LYS A 169 2.28 10.26 -4.44
CA LYS A 169 1.85 11.58 -3.96
C LYS A 169 1.46 11.49 -2.48
N SER A 170 1.95 12.40 -1.65
CA SER A 170 1.64 12.42 -0.22
C SER A 170 0.12 12.44 0.04
N VAL A 171 -0.63 13.20 -0.74
CA VAL A 171 -2.11 13.30 -0.64
C VAL A 171 -2.85 12.01 -0.96
N ALA A 172 -2.20 11.04 -1.59
CA ALA A 172 -2.76 9.72 -1.91
C ALA A 172 -2.65 8.73 -0.74
N VAL A 173 -1.79 9.02 0.24
CA VAL A 173 -1.61 8.17 1.41
C VAL A 173 -2.70 8.49 2.43
N LYS A 174 -3.55 7.52 2.75
CA LYS A 174 -4.67 7.70 3.68
C LYS A 174 -4.39 6.99 4.99
N ASN A 175 -4.68 7.67 6.10
CA ASN A 175 -4.67 7.05 7.41
C ASN A 175 -5.81 6.02 7.49
N ALA A 176 -5.46 4.78 7.81
CA ALA A 176 -6.39 3.73 8.16
C ALA A 176 -6.22 3.49 9.67
N PRO A 177 -7.01 4.16 10.53
CA PRO A 177 -6.84 4.02 11.97
C PRO A 177 -6.94 2.55 12.36
N ALA A 178 -6.00 2.10 13.20
CA ALA A 178 -6.04 0.76 13.75
C ALA A 178 -7.35 0.57 14.51
N ALA A 179 -7.94 -0.62 14.42
CA ALA A 179 -9.04 -1.01 15.31
C ALA A 179 -8.53 -0.80 16.75
N GLY A 180 -9.23 0.05 17.51
CA GLY A 180 -8.80 0.45 18.82
C GLY A 180 -8.53 -0.77 19.70
N ARG A 181 -7.32 -0.80 20.28
CA ARG A 181 -6.98 -1.74 21.36
C ARG A 181 -7.73 -1.37 22.63
#